data_80c60b4fc86663937985fd039fb06fcc
#
_entry.id   80c60b4fc86663937985fd039fb06fcc
#
_cell.length_a   1.000
_cell.length_b   1.000
_cell.length_c   1.000
_cell.angle_alpha   90.00
_cell.angle_beta   90.00
_cell.angle_gamma   90.00
#
_symmetry.space_group_name_H-M   'P 1'
#
loop_
_entity.id
_entity.type
_entity.pdbx_description
1 polymer ?
#
loop_
_entity_poly.entity_id
_entity_poly.type
_entity_poly.pdbx_seq_one_letter_code
_entity_poly.pdbx_strand_id
1 'polypeptide(L)'
;MTIHRRQFMQGAGAAGALATAPTTVLAAGTPKQEANMTTFVLIHGAWHYGALWEDVAKPLRKAGHTVHTPTLAGNGPGGNIDRTVGHSDAVKSAVDYVVENDLKDFVLLGHSYGGTIISRMAEELPDRIRRLVYWNAFVLNDGESIESVSPPHYKQLMDAIAGSGAYGPGAVKLPFPVWREAFMNDADLALAQKTYELTTPHPLRTLTDRVALKSFHELKTPRSYINCMEDIAMPPGDFAWHPRFTARLGLCRLVQMPGGHEACFTNPELLAAKIVEAGRD
;
A
#
# COMPACT_ATOMS: atom_id res chain seq x y z
N MET A 1 72.46 20.07 -3.90
CA MET A 1 73.06 21.23 -3.15
C MET A 1 72.36 21.24 -1.78
N THR A 2 73.04 20.69 -0.83
CA THR A 2 73.52 21.23 0.50
C THR A 2 72.39 21.36 1.51
N ILE A 3 72.18 20.34 2.37
CA ILE A 3 72.62 20.09 3.76
C ILE A 3 72.52 21.33 4.66
N HIS A 4 71.76 21.23 5.79
CA HIS A 4 72.31 21.50 7.10
C HIS A 4 71.47 20.90 8.25
N ARG A 5 72.09 20.02 9.01
CA ARG A 5 71.83 19.50 10.37
C ARG A 5 72.15 20.56 11.44
N ARG A 6 71.42 20.50 12.57
CA ARG A 6 71.93 20.70 13.97
C ARG A 6 70.75 20.37 14.87
N GLN A 7 70.72 19.32 15.64
CA GLN A 7 71.42 18.85 16.83
C GLN A 7 71.19 19.68 18.11
N PHE A 8 70.63 18.90 19.10
CA PHE A 8 70.83 18.89 20.56
C PHE A 8 70.21 19.96 21.45
N MET A 9 69.31 19.52 22.38
CA MET A 9 69.71 19.45 23.80
C MET A 9 68.73 18.59 24.58
N GLN A 10 69.34 17.74 25.48
CA GLN A 10 68.72 16.94 26.51
C GLN A 10 68.34 17.82 27.70
N GLY A 11 67.16 17.52 28.28
CA GLY A 11 66.79 18.01 29.62
C GLY A 11 65.99 16.92 30.34
N ALA A 12 66.67 16.34 31.37
CA ALA A 12 66.07 15.36 32.27
C ALA A 12 65.21 16.06 33.33
N GLY A 13 64.13 15.42 33.76
CA GLY A 13 63.56 15.79 35.04
C GLY A 13 62.08 15.41 35.28
N ALA A 14 61.94 14.56 36.32
CA ALA A 14 60.79 14.37 37.18
C ALA A 14 59.66 13.41 36.72
N ALA A 15 59.70 12.21 37.28
CA ALA A 15 58.59 11.27 37.32
C ALA A 15 57.48 11.78 38.27
N GLY A 16 56.35 12.11 37.72
CA GLY A 16 55.09 12.32 38.44
C GLY A 16 54.13 11.15 38.17
N ALA A 17 53.92 10.33 39.19
CA ALA A 17 52.95 9.24 39.12
C ALA A 17 51.51 9.84 39.09
N LEU A 18 50.88 9.84 37.95
CA LEU A 18 49.47 10.15 37.81
C LEU A 18 48.69 8.85 38.01
N ALA A 19 47.93 8.77 39.13
CA ALA A 19 46.95 7.73 39.39
C ALA A 19 45.82 7.85 38.37
N THR A 20 45.70 6.87 37.46
CA THR A 20 44.54 6.75 36.54
C THR A 20 43.37 6.14 37.30
N ALA A 21 42.37 6.95 37.63
CA ALA A 21 41.08 6.45 38.08
C ALA A 21 40.37 5.76 36.89
N PRO A 22 39.71 4.60 37.09
CA PRO A 22 38.96 3.96 36.02
C PRO A 22 37.73 4.80 35.68
N THR A 23 37.70 5.35 34.49
CA THR A 23 36.51 6.01 33.94
C THR A 23 35.52 4.91 33.58
N THR A 24 34.51 4.73 34.42
CA THR A 24 33.36 3.87 34.11
C THR A 24 32.56 4.55 32.99
N VAL A 25 32.74 4.10 31.75
CA VAL A 25 31.88 4.47 30.63
C VAL A 25 30.54 3.80 30.88
N LEU A 26 29.59 4.56 31.41
CA LEU A 26 28.17 4.19 31.36
C LEU A 26 27.80 4.08 29.90
N ALA A 27 27.61 2.85 29.42
CA ALA A 27 26.98 2.60 28.13
C ALA A 27 25.59 3.23 28.19
N ALA A 28 25.43 4.39 27.56
CA ALA A 28 24.13 4.98 27.30
C ALA A 28 23.35 3.96 26.44
N GLY A 29 22.42 3.26 27.07
CA GLY A 29 21.49 2.41 26.37
C GLY A 29 20.82 3.29 25.31
N THR A 30 20.92 2.89 24.04
CA THR A 30 20.14 3.48 22.95
C THR A 30 18.69 3.53 23.42
N PRO A 31 18.03 4.68 23.41
CA PRO A 31 16.61 4.75 23.75
C PRO A 31 15.89 3.79 22.82
N LYS A 32 15.24 2.77 23.40
CA LYS A 32 14.30 1.93 22.68
C LYS A 32 13.24 2.90 22.19
N GLN A 33 13.27 3.25 20.90
CA GLN A 33 12.26 4.09 20.28
C GLN A 33 10.96 3.34 20.53
N GLU A 34 10.12 3.88 21.42
CA GLU A 34 8.76 3.37 21.61
C GLU A 34 8.13 3.40 20.22
N ALA A 35 7.92 2.23 19.65
CA ALA A 35 7.27 2.11 18.37
C ALA A 35 5.87 2.71 18.56
N ASN A 36 5.63 3.90 18.00
CA ASN A 36 4.30 4.53 18.03
C ASN A 36 3.32 3.53 17.43
N MET A 37 2.53 2.92 18.32
CA MET A 37 1.50 1.95 17.92
C MET A 37 0.52 2.67 16.98
N THR A 38 0.35 2.13 15.79
CA THR A 38 -0.52 2.69 14.75
C THR A 38 -1.59 1.67 14.42
N THR A 39 -2.82 2.13 14.27
CA THR A 39 -3.90 1.33 13.68
C THR A 39 -3.87 1.50 12.17
N PHE A 40 -3.80 0.41 11.44
CA PHE A 40 -3.90 0.34 9.99
C PHE A 40 -5.21 -0.31 9.58
N VAL A 41 -5.89 0.27 8.61
CA VAL A 41 -7.02 -0.33 7.89
C VAL A 41 -6.60 -0.51 6.44
N LEU A 42 -6.52 -1.77 5.99
CA LEU A 42 -6.00 -2.14 4.67
C LEU A 42 -7.15 -2.57 3.77
N ILE A 43 -7.43 -1.78 2.74
CA ILE A 43 -8.48 -2.04 1.74
C ILE A 43 -7.84 -2.72 0.54
N HIS A 44 -8.37 -3.90 0.21
CA HIS A 44 -7.84 -4.76 -0.85
C HIS A 44 -8.13 -4.26 -2.26
N GLY A 45 -7.36 -4.78 -3.23
CA GLY A 45 -7.56 -4.59 -4.66
C GLY A 45 -8.71 -5.41 -5.25
N ALA A 46 -8.94 -5.27 -6.56
CA ALA A 46 -9.89 -6.11 -7.29
C ALA A 46 -9.47 -7.58 -7.20
N TRP A 47 -10.44 -8.50 -7.27
CA TRP A 47 -10.26 -9.97 -7.16
C TRP A 47 -9.74 -10.48 -5.81
N HIS A 48 -9.41 -9.57 -4.89
CA HIS A 48 -8.92 -9.85 -3.54
C HIS A 48 -10.03 -9.78 -2.49
N TYR A 49 -9.66 -10.13 -1.26
CA TYR A 49 -10.48 -9.98 -0.05
C TYR A 49 -9.57 -9.87 1.18
N GLY A 50 -10.15 -9.50 2.31
CA GLY A 50 -9.39 -9.11 3.51
C GLY A 50 -8.37 -10.13 3.98
N ALA A 51 -8.67 -11.44 3.93
CA ALA A 51 -7.75 -12.46 4.41
C ALA A 51 -6.44 -12.57 3.59
N LEU A 52 -6.41 -12.07 2.34
CA LEU A 52 -5.20 -12.08 1.52
C LEU A 52 -4.13 -11.08 2.00
N TRP A 53 -4.47 -10.21 2.94
CA TRP A 53 -3.52 -9.32 3.60
C TRP A 53 -2.69 -9.99 4.70
N GLU A 54 -2.95 -11.26 5.07
CA GLU A 54 -2.38 -11.85 6.29
C GLU A 54 -0.85 -11.85 6.30
N ASP A 55 -0.20 -12.14 5.17
CA ASP A 55 1.26 -12.15 5.08
C ASP A 55 1.87 -10.74 5.26
N VAL A 56 1.13 -9.67 4.95
CA VAL A 56 1.51 -8.28 5.21
C VAL A 56 1.10 -7.85 6.62
N ALA A 57 -0.06 -8.27 7.10
CA ALA A 57 -0.59 -7.90 8.41
C ALA A 57 0.23 -8.52 9.56
N LYS A 58 0.75 -9.73 9.37
CA LYS A 58 1.55 -10.44 10.36
C LYS A 58 2.83 -9.67 10.79
N PRO A 59 3.71 -9.21 9.88
CA PRO A 59 4.86 -8.39 10.28
C PRO A 59 4.45 -7.05 10.88
N LEU A 60 3.36 -6.41 10.43
CA LEU A 60 2.83 -5.18 11.05
C LEU A 60 2.40 -5.43 12.50
N ARG A 61 1.64 -6.49 12.77
CA ARG A 61 1.22 -6.87 14.14
C ARG A 61 2.43 -7.24 15.00
N LYS A 62 3.42 -7.93 14.44
CA LYS A 62 4.68 -8.26 15.14
C LYS A 62 5.46 -7.00 15.54
N ALA A 63 5.35 -5.93 14.77
CA ALA A 63 5.93 -4.63 15.10
C ALA A 63 5.10 -3.82 16.13
N GLY A 64 3.98 -4.36 16.64
CA GLY A 64 3.13 -3.75 17.66
C GLY A 64 1.96 -2.92 17.09
N HIS A 65 1.72 -2.94 15.79
CA HIS A 65 0.60 -2.23 15.18
C HIS A 65 -0.70 -3.02 15.25
N THR A 66 -1.83 -2.32 15.28
CA THR A 66 -3.16 -2.93 15.08
C THR A 66 -3.48 -2.91 13.59
N VAL A 67 -3.97 -4.04 13.05
CA VAL A 67 -4.24 -4.17 11.61
C VAL A 67 -5.62 -4.76 11.37
N HIS A 68 -6.44 -4.01 10.65
CA HIS A 68 -7.77 -4.38 10.18
C HIS A 68 -7.74 -4.59 8.67
N THR A 69 -8.34 -5.68 8.22
CA THR A 69 -8.37 -6.09 6.80
C THR A 69 -9.79 -6.48 6.40
N PRO A 70 -10.73 -5.50 6.30
CA PRO A 70 -12.09 -5.82 5.93
C PRO A 70 -12.18 -6.40 4.52
N THR A 71 -13.16 -7.28 4.30
CA THR A 71 -13.57 -7.72 2.97
C THR A 71 -14.72 -6.86 2.51
N LEU A 72 -14.57 -6.22 1.34
CA LEU A 72 -15.58 -5.36 0.75
C LEU A 72 -16.79 -6.17 0.26
N ALA A 73 -17.96 -5.56 0.24
CA ALA A 73 -19.16 -6.16 -0.33
C ALA A 73 -18.91 -6.69 -1.76
N GLY A 74 -19.47 -7.83 -2.08
CA GLY A 74 -19.31 -8.51 -3.37
C GLY A 74 -17.96 -9.23 -3.57
N ASN A 75 -17.05 -9.23 -2.60
CA ASN A 75 -15.73 -9.85 -2.70
C ASN A 75 -15.59 -11.07 -1.78
N GLY A 76 -14.54 -11.85 -1.97
CA GLY A 76 -14.22 -13.02 -1.16
C GLY A 76 -14.69 -14.35 -1.75
N PRO A 77 -14.29 -15.48 -1.10
CA PRO A 77 -14.70 -16.82 -1.49
C PRO A 77 -16.14 -17.12 -1.08
N GLY A 78 -16.82 -17.94 -1.86
CA GLY A 78 -18.19 -18.42 -1.59
C GLY A 78 -19.14 -18.24 -2.77
N GLY A 79 -20.10 -19.19 -2.89
CA GLY A 79 -21.06 -19.23 -4.01
C GLY A 79 -22.25 -18.27 -3.87
N ASN A 80 -22.53 -17.78 -2.65
CA ASN A 80 -23.71 -16.96 -2.36
C ASN A 80 -23.40 -15.46 -2.26
N ILE A 81 -22.23 -15.03 -2.76
CA ILE A 81 -21.84 -13.61 -2.73
C ILE A 81 -22.52 -12.89 -3.89
N ASP A 82 -23.29 -11.83 -3.57
CA ASP A 82 -23.86 -10.95 -4.57
C ASP A 82 -22.76 -10.12 -5.24
N ARG A 83 -22.48 -10.39 -6.50
CA ARG A 83 -21.47 -9.68 -7.30
C ARG A 83 -22.11 -8.64 -8.24
N THR A 84 -23.38 -8.34 -8.05
CA THR A 84 -24.05 -7.24 -8.77
C THR A 84 -23.93 -5.90 -8.06
N VAL A 85 -23.31 -5.88 -6.87
CA VAL A 85 -23.05 -4.67 -6.07
C VAL A 85 -22.22 -3.66 -6.84
N GLY A 86 -22.49 -2.38 -6.60
CA GLY A 86 -21.76 -1.27 -7.21
C GLY A 86 -20.66 -0.69 -6.31
N HIS A 87 -19.99 0.36 -6.81
CA HIS A 87 -18.93 1.03 -6.08
C HIS A 87 -19.41 1.60 -4.73
N SER A 88 -20.60 2.19 -4.67
CA SER A 88 -21.18 2.73 -3.44
C SER A 88 -21.44 1.68 -2.37
N ASP A 89 -21.83 0.47 -2.78
CA ASP A 89 -22.07 -0.64 -1.84
C ASP A 89 -20.76 -1.11 -1.20
N ALA A 90 -19.69 -1.17 -2.01
CA ALA A 90 -18.36 -1.50 -1.52
C ALA A 90 -17.81 -0.43 -0.55
N VAL A 91 -17.99 0.86 -0.88
CA VAL A 91 -17.64 1.97 0.05
C VAL A 91 -18.42 1.85 1.34
N LYS A 92 -19.75 1.67 1.25
CA LYS A 92 -20.60 1.54 2.43
C LYS A 92 -20.13 0.40 3.33
N SER A 93 -19.81 -0.76 2.78
CA SER A 93 -19.34 -1.90 3.58
C SER A 93 -18.05 -1.61 4.33
N ALA A 94 -17.13 -0.82 3.74
CA ALA A 94 -15.89 -0.41 4.40
C ALA A 94 -16.14 0.66 5.49
N VAL A 95 -17.04 1.60 5.23
CA VAL A 95 -17.47 2.63 6.21
C VAL A 95 -18.17 1.97 7.40
N ASP A 96 -19.13 1.08 7.15
CA ASP A 96 -19.84 0.34 8.20
C ASP A 96 -18.85 -0.42 9.08
N TYR A 97 -17.86 -1.12 8.50
CA TYR A 97 -16.81 -1.80 9.25
C TYR A 97 -16.04 -0.87 10.20
N VAL A 98 -15.65 0.32 9.73
CA VAL A 98 -14.93 1.31 10.54
C VAL A 98 -15.81 1.83 11.68
N VAL A 99 -17.09 2.09 11.41
CA VAL A 99 -18.04 2.61 12.40
C VAL A 99 -18.39 1.54 13.45
N GLU A 100 -18.69 0.33 13.04
CA GLU A 100 -19.03 -0.81 13.93
C GLU A 100 -17.89 -1.18 14.87
N ASN A 101 -16.63 -1.02 14.42
CA ASN A 101 -15.45 -1.25 15.26
C ASN A 101 -14.94 0.02 15.99
N ASP A 102 -15.67 1.13 15.92
CA ASP A 102 -15.32 2.46 16.46
C ASP A 102 -13.87 2.89 16.18
N LEU A 103 -13.37 2.61 14.98
CA LEU A 103 -12.00 2.93 14.59
C LEU A 103 -11.82 4.44 14.41
N LYS A 104 -10.77 4.99 15.01
CA LYS A 104 -10.38 6.40 14.96
C LYS A 104 -8.85 6.51 14.89
N ASP A 105 -8.36 7.64 14.39
CA ASP A 105 -6.93 7.94 14.29
C ASP A 105 -6.11 6.82 13.62
N PHE A 106 -6.62 6.29 12.51
CA PHE A 106 -5.98 5.21 11.78
C PHE A 106 -5.38 5.66 10.45
N VAL A 107 -4.40 4.92 9.99
CA VAL A 107 -3.88 5.00 8.62
C VAL A 107 -4.74 4.12 7.74
N LEU A 108 -5.35 4.71 6.71
CA LEU A 108 -6.19 4.01 5.75
C LEU A 108 -5.40 3.76 4.46
N LEU A 109 -5.15 2.50 4.13
CA LEU A 109 -4.46 2.12 2.91
C LEU A 109 -5.42 1.49 1.91
N GLY A 110 -5.28 1.87 0.64
CA GLY A 110 -5.98 1.24 -0.48
C GLY A 110 -5.00 0.74 -1.54
N HIS A 111 -5.13 -0.55 -1.90
CA HIS A 111 -4.38 -1.16 -2.99
C HIS A 111 -5.19 -1.11 -4.28
N SER A 112 -4.58 -0.71 -5.39
CA SER A 112 -5.20 -0.82 -6.72
C SER A 112 -6.59 -0.18 -6.76
N TYR A 113 -7.65 -0.95 -7.06
CA TYR A 113 -9.05 -0.56 -6.94
C TYR A 113 -9.39 0.06 -5.58
N GLY A 114 -8.81 -0.45 -4.49
CA GLY A 114 -9.03 0.05 -3.13
C GLY A 114 -8.72 1.54 -2.97
N GLY A 115 -7.91 2.13 -3.84
CA GLY A 115 -7.67 3.58 -3.85
C GLY A 115 -8.94 4.40 -4.09
N THR A 116 -9.87 3.91 -4.91
CA THR A 116 -11.16 4.59 -5.15
C THR A 116 -12.06 4.51 -3.92
N ILE A 117 -11.99 3.41 -3.20
CA ILE A 117 -12.75 3.18 -1.96
C ILE A 117 -12.26 4.13 -0.87
N ILE A 118 -10.93 4.18 -0.62
CA ILE A 118 -10.39 5.04 0.46
C ILE A 118 -10.59 6.53 0.17
N SER A 119 -10.62 6.94 -1.10
CA SER A 119 -10.95 8.32 -1.46
C SER A 119 -12.37 8.70 -1.05
N ARG A 120 -13.34 7.80 -1.27
CA ARG A 120 -14.72 8.01 -0.83
C ARG A 120 -14.89 7.92 0.69
N MET A 121 -14.24 6.93 1.32
CA MET A 121 -14.24 6.84 2.79
C MET A 121 -13.71 8.11 3.45
N ALA A 122 -12.72 8.78 2.84
CA ALA A 122 -12.15 10.01 3.38
C ALA A 122 -13.16 11.17 3.38
N GLU A 123 -14.08 11.24 2.42
CA GLU A 123 -15.16 12.22 2.44
C GLU A 123 -16.22 11.91 3.51
N GLU A 124 -16.47 10.64 3.79
CA GLU A 124 -17.49 10.21 4.75
C GLU A 124 -16.99 10.18 6.21
N LEU A 125 -15.68 9.99 6.40
CA LEU A 125 -15.05 9.80 7.71
C LEU A 125 -13.82 10.71 7.90
N PRO A 126 -13.88 12.03 7.54
CA PRO A 126 -12.69 12.89 7.52
C PRO A 126 -12.00 13.00 8.89
N ASP A 127 -12.76 12.97 9.97
CA ASP A 127 -12.25 13.15 11.34
C ASP A 127 -11.73 11.85 11.97
N ARG A 128 -11.89 10.71 11.30
CA ARG A 128 -11.43 9.41 11.79
C ARG A 128 -10.11 8.97 11.18
N ILE A 129 -9.74 9.52 10.02
CA ILE A 129 -8.60 9.09 9.22
C ILE A 129 -7.42 10.02 9.45
N ARG A 130 -6.34 9.48 10.05
CA ARG A 130 -5.09 10.22 10.27
C ARG A 130 -4.33 10.46 8.98
N ARG A 131 -4.24 9.47 8.09
CA ARG A 131 -3.51 9.52 6.82
C ARG A 131 -4.09 8.55 5.79
N LEU A 132 -4.10 8.95 4.54
CA LEU A 132 -4.39 8.09 3.40
C LEU A 132 -3.09 7.57 2.78
N VAL A 133 -3.04 6.27 2.49
CA VAL A 133 -1.92 5.63 1.78
C VAL A 133 -2.46 4.91 0.56
N TYR A 134 -2.01 5.29 -0.61
CA TYR A 134 -2.31 4.65 -1.88
C TYR A 134 -1.15 3.73 -2.25
N TRP A 135 -1.40 2.46 -2.46
CA TRP A 135 -0.38 1.53 -2.92
C TRP A 135 -0.72 1.06 -4.32
N ASN A 136 0.07 1.48 -5.32
CA ASN A 136 -0.18 1.27 -6.74
C ASN A 136 -1.67 1.33 -7.06
N ALA A 137 -2.29 2.47 -6.74
CA ALA A 137 -3.73 2.57 -6.61
C ALA A 137 -4.32 3.71 -7.46
N PHE A 138 -5.55 3.50 -7.88
CA PHE A 138 -6.31 4.50 -8.62
C PHE A 138 -6.67 5.69 -7.73
N VAL A 139 -6.38 6.89 -8.23
CA VAL A 139 -6.84 8.16 -7.70
C VAL A 139 -7.71 8.80 -8.77
N LEU A 140 -9.02 8.74 -8.58
CA LEU A 140 -9.98 9.22 -9.55
C LEU A 140 -10.39 10.67 -9.24
N ASN A 141 -10.80 11.40 -10.28
CA ASN A 141 -11.53 12.65 -10.15
C ASN A 141 -13.04 12.38 -10.06
N ASP A 142 -13.81 13.39 -9.64
CA ASP A 142 -15.29 13.29 -9.64
C ASP A 142 -15.83 12.89 -11.02
N GLY A 143 -16.71 11.92 -11.05
CA GLY A 143 -17.35 11.42 -12.26
C GLY A 143 -16.51 10.47 -13.12
N GLU A 144 -15.26 10.17 -12.76
CA GLU A 144 -14.48 9.10 -13.40
C GLU A 144 -14.85 7.72 -12.85
N SER A 145 -14.51 6.67 -13.61
CA SER A 145 -14.52 5.27 -13.19
C SER A 145 -13.15 4.65 -13.47
N ILE A 146 -12.84 3.49 -12.88
CA ILE A 146 -11.61 2.76 -13.21
C ILE A 146 -11.58 2.43 -14.69
N GLU A 147 -12.71 1.99 -15.26
CA GLU A 147 -12.82 1.73 -16.69
C GLU A 147 -12.44 2.96 -17.53
N SER A 148 -12.92 4.15 -17.15
CA SER A 148 -12.69 5.39 -17.93
C SER A 148 -11.25 5.87 -17.94
N VAL A 149 -10.44 5.45 -16.95
CA VAL A 149 -9.03 5.83 -16.84
C VAL A 149 -8.07 4.70 -17.18
N SER A 150 -8.58 3.50 -17.43
CA SER A 150 -7.79 2.32 -17.82
C SER A 150 -7.52 2.29 -19.32
N PRO A 151 -6.49 1.56 -19.78
CA PRO A 151 -6.27 1.32 -21.20
C PRO A 151 -7.49 0.65 -21.86
N PRO A 152 -7.84 1.01 -23.12
CA PRO A 152 -9.02 0.47 -23.81
C PRO A 152 -9.09 -1.06 -23.89
N HIS A 153 -7.95 -1.74 -23.94
CA HIS A 153 -7.91 -3.20 -23.99
C HIS A 153 -8.40 -3.85 -22.68
N TYR A 154 -8.25 -3.20 -21.51
CA TYR A 154 -8.84 -3.69 -20.27
C TYR A 154 -10.37 -3.61 -20.30
N LYS A 155 -10.93 -2.52 -20.81
CA LYS A 155 -12.38 -2.45 -21.01
C LYS A 155 -12.88 -3.59 -21.91
N GLN A 156 -12.25 -3.78 -23.05
CA GLN A 156 -12.61 -4.85 -24.00
C GLN A 156 -12.53 -6.24 -23.34
N LEU A 157 -11.48 -6.48 -22.54
CA LEU A 157 -11.30 -7.72 -21.80
C LEU A 157 -12.44 -7.94 -20.79
N MET A 158 -12.75 -6.92 -19.98
CA MET A 158 -13.80 -7.02 -18.96
C MET A 158 -15.18 -7.23 -19.59
N ASP A 159 -15.48 -6.52 -20.70
CA ASP A 159 -16.73 -6.69 -21.46
C ASP A 159 -16.86 -8.13 -22.01
N ALA A 160 -15.78 -8.67 -22.57
CA ALA A 160 -15.76 -10.04 -23.08
C ALA A 160 -15.95 -11.09 -21.97
N ILE A 161 -15.32 -10.90 -20.81
CA ILE A 161 -15.47 -11.80 -19.65
C ILE A 161 -16.91 -11.74 -19.13
N ALA A 162 -17.44 -10.54 -18.95
CA ALA A 162 -18.82 -10.35 -18.47
C ALA A 162 -19.83 -10.95 -19.45
N GLY A 163 -19.64 -10.71 -20.75
CA GLY A 163 -20.49 -11.24 -21.82
C GLY A 163 -20.47 -12.77 -21.93
N SER A 164 -19.39 -13.42 -21.48
CA SER A 164 -19.30 -14.89 -21.45
C SER A 164 -20.17 -15.53 -20.37
N GLY A 165 -20.52 -14.79 -19.31
CA GLY A 165 -21.23 -15.30 -18.15
C GLY A 165 -20.47 -16.34 -17.30
N ALA A 166 -19.16 -16.52 -17.55
CA ALA A 166 -18.34 -17.58 -16.95
C ALA A 166 -18.29 -17.54 -15.42
N TYR A 167 -18.49 -16.35 -14.83
CA TYR A 167 -18.38 -16.13 -13.38
C TYR A 167 -19.72 -15.74 -12.72
N GLY A 168 -20.82 -15.86 -13.47
CA GLY A 168 -22.15 -15.48 -13.03
C GLY A 168 -22.47 -13.98 -13.23
N PRO A 169 -23.69 -13.55 -12.86
CA PRO A 169 -24.14 -12.18 -13.09
C PRO A 169 -23.25 -11.13 -12.43
N GLY A 170 -22.84 -10.12 -13.20
CA GLY A 170 -22.07 -8.97 -12.71
C GLY A 170 -20.65 -9.27 -12.28
N ALA A 171 -20.13 -10.49 -12.47
CA ALA A 171 -18.83 -10.92 -12.00
C ALA A 171 -17.80 -11.05 -13.12
N VAL A 172 -16.59 -10.61 -12.85
CA VAL A 172 -15.43 -10.75 -13.75
C VAL A 172 -14.20 -11.26 -12.98
N LYS A 173 -13.39 -12.11 -13.63
CA LYS A 173 -12.09 -12.54 -13.11
C LYS A 173 -11.08 -12.51 -14.23
N LEU A 174 -9.89 -11.97 -13.98
CA LEU A 174 -8.81 -11.96 -14.96
C LEU A 174 -8.47 -13.38 -15.43
N PRO A 175 -8.18 -13.59 -16.73
CA PRO A 175 -7.57 -14.83 -17.17
C PRO A 175 -6.17 -15.02 -16.57
N PHE A 176 -5.79 -16.26 -16.27
CA PHE A 176 -4.47 -16.56 -15.70
C PHE A 176 -3.28 -15.96 -16.48
N PRO A 177 -3.24 -15.97 -17.82
CA PRO A 177 -2.14 -15.33 -18.55
C PRO A 177 -2.00 -13.83 -18.24
N VAL A 178 -3.11 -13.10 -18.10
CA VAL A 178 -3.08 -11.66 -17.74
C VAL A 178 -2.62 -11.48 -16.31
N TRP A 179 -3.12 -12.29 -15.39
CA TRP A 179 -2.65 -12.31 -14.00
C TRP A 179 -1.14 -12.53 -13.94
N ARG A 180 -0.64 -13.58 -14.61
CA ARG A 180 0.77 -13.95 -14.62
C ARG A 180 1.67 -12.87 -15.22
N GLU A 181 1.30 -12.32 -16.39
CA GLU A 181 2.19 -11.45 -17.16
C GLU A 181 2.13 -9.98 -16.75
N ALA A 182 0.99 -9.50 -16.21
CA ALA A 182 0.82 -8.09 -15.87
C ALA A 182 0.78 -7.82 -14.34
N PHE A 183 0.17 -8.71 -13.56
CA PHE A 183 -0.03 -8.49 -12.12
C PHE A 183 1.04 -9.19 -11.27
N MET A 184 1.49 -10.39 -11.68
CA MET A 184 2.51 -11.18 -10.99
C MET A 184 3.78 -11.30 -11.83
N ASN A 185 4.15 -10.24 -12.55
CA ASN A 185 5.28 -10.21 -13.47
C ASN A 185 6.65 -10.42 -12.79
N ASP A 186 6.75 -10.17 -11.49
CA ASP A 186 7.93 -10.35 -10.64
C ASP A 186 7.96 -11.72 -9.91
N ALA A 187 6.93 -12.58 -10.11
CA ALA A 187 6.85 -13.89 -9.50
C ALA A 187 7.28 -15.03 -10.44
N ASP A 188 7.67 -16.17 -9.87
CA ASP A 188 7.77 -17.41 -10.63
C ASP A 188 6.40 -17.99 -10.99
N LEU A 189 6.37 -18.97 -11.89
CA LEU A 189 5.13 -19.57 -12.36
C LEU A 189 4.33 -20.24 -11.23
N ALA A 190 5.02 -20.92 -10.31
CA ALA A 190 4.38 -21.64 -9.22
C ALA A 190 3.67 -20.69 -8.24
N LEU A 191 4.31 -19.59 -7.88
CA LEU A 191 3.71 -18.55 -7.04
C LEU A 191 2.55 -17.86 -7.76
N ALA A 192 2.71 -17.54 -9.05
CA ALA A 192 1.64 -16.93 -9.84
C ALA A 192 0.39 -17.85 -9.92
N GLN A 193 0.56 -19.15 -10.11
CA GLN A 193 -0.54 -20.12 -10.12
C GLN A 193 -1.21 -20.22 -8.75
N LYS A 194 -0.42 -20.39 -7.69
CA LYS A 194 -0.92 -20.48 -6.31
C LYS A 194 -1.75 -19.25 -5.93
N THR A 195 -1.25 -18.05 -6.24
CA THR A 195 -1.94 -16.81 -5.90
C THR A 195 -3.18 -16.57 -6.77
N TYR A 196 -3.15 -16.97 -8.05
CA TYR A 196 -4.33 -16.92 -8.91
C TYR A 196 -5.50 -17.76 -8.37
N GLU A 197 -5.21 -18.91 -7.79
CA GLU A 197 -6.22 -19.78 -7.16
C GLU A 197 -6.88 -19.12 -5.94
N LEU A 198 -6.17 -18.24 -5.25
CA LEU A 198 -6.70 -17.46 -4.12
C LEU A 198 -7.60 -16.30 -4.57
N THR A 199 -7.43 -15.80 -5.80
CA THR A 199 -8.27 -14.71 -6.29
C THR A 199 -9.72 -15.16 -6.52
N THR A 200 -10.66 -14.24 -6.32
CA THR A 200 -12.09 -14.50 -6.50
C THR A 200 -12.67 -13.62 -7.61
N PRO A 201 -13.81 -14.01 -8.23
CA PRO A 201 -14.52 -13.10 -9.12
C PRO A 201 -14.84 -11.78 -8.42
N HIS A 202 -14.80 -10.69 -9.16
CA HIS A 202 -14.96 -9.31 -8.67
C HIS A 202 -16.20 -8.67 -9.27
N PRO A 203 -16.95 -7.84 -8.52
CA PRO A 203 -18.11 -7.12 -9.06
C PRO A 203 -17.69 -6.12 -10.16
N LEU A 204 -18.16 -6.31 -11.38
CA LEU A 204 -17.83 -5.45 -12.51
C LEU A 204 -18.24 -3.99 -12.27
N ARG A 205 -19.43 -3.78 -11.66
CA ARG A 205 -19.94 -2.44 -11.41
C ARG A 205 -19.02 -1.58 -10.53
N THR A 206 -18.26 -2.20 -9.65
CA THR A 206 -17.28 -1.44 -8.82
C THR A 206 -16.14 -0.83 -9.66
N LEU A 207 -15.89 -1.37 -10.88
CA LEU A 207 -14.90 -0.86 -11.83
C LEU A 207 -15.50 0.12 -12.85
N THR A 208 -16.81 0.02 -13.12
CA THR A 208 -17.50 0.79 -14.16
C THR A 208 -18.37 1.92 -13.62
N ASP A 209 -18.86 1.82 -12.38
CA ASP A 209 -19.62 2.90 -11.74
C ASP A 209 -18.74 4.15 -11.61
N ARG A 210 -19.33 5.31 -11.92
CA ARG A 210 -18.65 6.60 -11.75
C ARG A 210 -18.58 6.97 -10.27
N VAL A 211 -17.39 7.34 -9.81
CA VAL A 211 -17.23 7.78 -8.41
C VAL A 211 -17.78 9.21 -8.23
N ALA A 212 -18.38 9.46 -7.08
CA ALA A 212 -18.79 10.79 -6.68
C ALA A 212 -17.80 11.32 -5.64
N LEU A 213 -16.89 12.20 -6.04
CA LEU A 213 -15.85 12.82 -5.20
C LEU A 213 -16.03 14.34 -5.20
N LYS A 214 -16.85 14.84 -4.25
CA LYS A 214 -17.24 16.25 -4.23
C LYS A 214 -16.25 17.15 -3.48
N SER A 215 -15.67 16.64 -2.40
CA SER A 215 -14.81 17.40 -1.49
C SER A 215 -13.43 16.77 -1.25
N PHE A 216 -13.14 15.64 -1.87
CA PHE A 216 -11.89 14.89 -1.64
C PHE A 216 -10.63 15.77 -1.76
N HIS A 217 -10.56 16.63 -2.78
CA HIS A 217 -9.40 17.49 -3.02
C HIS A 217 -9.27 18.63 -1.99
N GLU A 218 -10.34 18.96 -1.27
CA GLU A 218 -10.36 19.99 -0.22
C GLU A 218 -9.93 19.45 1.14
N LEU A 219 -9.95 18.11 1.30
CA LEU A 219 -9.60 17.45 2.56
C LEU A 219 -8.12 17.73 2.92
N LYS A 220 -7.88 18.04 4.19
CA LYS A 220 -6.53 18.28 4.74
C LYS A 220 -5.83 17.02 5.18
N THR A 221 -6.49 15.86 5.14
CA THR A 221 -5.92 14.57 5.50
C THR A 221 -4.62 14.32 4.74
N PRO A 222 -3.50 14.10 5.43
CA PRO A 222 -2.21 13.84 4.80
C PRO A 222 -2.27 12.62 3.90
N ARG A 223 -1.52 12.64 2.80
CA ARG A 223 -1.55 11.61 1.76
C ARG A 223 -0.16 11.06 1.49
N SER A 224 -0.08 9.77 1.23
CA SER A 224 1.12 9.07 0.79
C SER A 224 0.79 8.17 -0.38
N TYR A 225 1.79 7.90 -1.22
CA TYR A 225 1.69 6.96 -2.32
C TYR A 225 2.88 6.00 -2.27
N ILE A 226 2.61 4.70 -2.21
CA ILE A 226 3.62 3.65 -2.37
C ILE A 226 3.61 3.24 -3.84
N ASN A 227 4.76 3.36 -4.51
CA ASN A 227 4.94 2.98 -5.89
C ASN A 227 5.91 1.81 -6.00
N CYS A 228 5.41 0.64 -6.41
CA CYS A 228 6.23 -0.47 -6.83
C CYS A 228 6.76 -0.18 -8.23
N MET A 229 8.08 -0.11 -8.38
CA MET A 229 8.71 0.41 -9.60
C MET A 229 8.64 -0.55 -10.80
N GLU A 230 8.38 -1.82 -10.55
CA GLU A 230 8.30 -2.88 -11.57
C GLU A 230 6.86 -3.26 -11.91
N ASP A 231 5.88 -2.53 -11.34
CA ASP A 231 4.47 -2.76 -11.59
C ASP A 231 4.06 -2.34 -13.01
N ILE A 232 3.65 -3.31 -13.80
CA ILE A 232 3.16 -3.15 -15.17
C ILE A 232 1.69 -3.53 -15.34
N ALA A 233 0.94 -3.72 -14.24
CA ALA A 233 -0.51 -3.95 -14.30
C ALA A 233 -1.24 -2.79 -15.00
N MET A 234 -0.71 -1.58 -14.86
CA MET A 234 -0.99 -0.46 -15.76
C MET A 234 0.22 -0.25 -16.67
N PRO A 235 0.07 -0.21 -18.00
CA PRO A 235 1.19 -0.08 -18.91
C PRO A 235 2.02 1.18 -18.64
N PRO A 236 3.33 1.14 -18.89
CA PRO A 236 4.19 2.31 -18.74
C PRO A 236 3.77 3.44 -19.70
N GLY A 237 4.23 4.65 -19.44
CA GLY A 237 3.86 5.86 -20.18
C GLY A 237 2.59 6.49 -19.62
N ASP A 238 1.66 6.87 -20.48
CA ASP A 238 0.44 7.65 -20.12
C ASP A 238 -0.50 6.93 -19.13
N PHE A 239 -0.39 5.62 -19.00
CA PHE A 239 -1.19 4.83 -18.09
C PHE A 239 -0.47 4.43 -16.81
N ALA A 240 0.83 4.69 -16.67
CA ALA A 240 1.62 4.32 -15.49
C ALA A 240 1.01 4.83 -14.18
N TRP A 241 1.20 4.07 -13.10
CA TRP A 241 0.75 4.45 -11.76
C TRP A 241 1.33 5.79 -11.32
N HIS A 242 2.64 5.91 -11.36
CA HIS A 242 3.37 7.14 -11.05
C HIS A 242 4.05 7.68 -12.34
N PRO A 243 3.99 8.99 -12.61
CA PRO A 243 3.49 10.09 -11.76
C PRO A 243 1.98 10.38 -11.89
N ARG A 244 1.25 9.68 -12.76
CA ARG A 244 -0.13 9.99 -13.13
C ARG A 244 -1.07 10.13 -11.92
N PHE A 245 -1.14 9.10 -11.07
CA PHE A 245 -2.05 9.13 -9.93
C PHE A 245 -1.49 9.88 -8.72
N THR A 246 -0.17 9.91 -8.53
CA THR A 246 0.44 10.73 -7.48
C THR A 246 0.22 12.23 -7.71
N ALA A 247 0.26 12.68 -8.96
CA ALA A 247 -0.01 14.08 -9.30
C ALA A 247 -1.45 14.53 -8.91
N ARG A 248 -2.41 13.61 -8.90
CA ARG A 248 -3.81 13.88 -8.51
C ARG A 248 -3.99 14.04 -7.00
N LEU A 249 -3.04 13.59 -6.21
CA LEU A 249 -3.09 13.71 -4.74
C LEU A 249 -2.65 15.09 -4.24
N GLY A 250 -2.08 15.94 -5.10
CA GLY A 250 -1.45 17.19 -4.68
C GLY A 250 -0.19 16.93 -3.85
N LEU A 251 -0.05 17.62 -2.71
CA LEU A 251 1.08 17.37 -1.82
C LEU A 251 0.94 15.99 -1.17
N CYS A 252 1.81 15.07 -1.53
CA CYS A 252 1.84 13.72 -0.97
C CYS A 252 3.28 13.22 -0.76
N ARG A 253 3.45 12.30 0.20
CA ARG A 253 4.71 11.56 0.39
C ARG A 253 4.77 10.44 -0.64
N LEU A 254 5.79 10.43 -1.49
CA LEU A 254 6.09 9.31 -2.37
C LEU A 254 7.05 8.34 -1.68
N VAL A 255 6.67 7.08 -1.59
CA VAL A 255 7.51 5.98 -1.10
C VAL A 255 7.69 5.00 -2.25
N GLN A 256 8.93 4.74 -2.64
CA GLN A 256 9.24 3.80 -3.72
C GLN A 256 9.75 2.48 -3.17
N MET A 257 9.44 1.39 -3.87
CA MET A 257 9.97 0.05 -3.58
C MET A 257 10.11 -0.76 -4.88
N PRO A 258 11.03 -1.75 -4.91
CA PRO A 258 11.04 -2.76 -5.98
C PRO A 258 9.79 -3.64 -5.89
N GLY A 259 9.49 -4.34 -6.97
CA GLY A 259 8.41 -5.31 -7.06
C GLY A 259 7.26 -4.90 -7.97
N GLY A 260 6.41 -5.87 -8.26
CA GLY A 260 5.24 -5.76 -9.13
C GLY A 260 3.97 -5.32 -8.40
N HIS A 261 2.85 -5.51 -9.08
CA HIS A 261 1.53 -5.08 -8.58
C HIS A 261 1.12 -5.81 -7.29
N GLU A 262 1.50 -7.06 -7.18
CA GLU A 262 1.08 -7.97 -6.11
C GLU A 262 2.21 -8.23 -5.10
N ALA A 263 2.95 -7.18 -4.74
CA ALA A 263 4.03 -7.27 -3.74
C ALA A 263 3.55 -7.79 -2.36
N CYS A 264 2.25 -7.82 -2.11
CA CYS A 264 1.67 -8.50 -0.94
C CYS A 264 1.92 -10.01 -0.94
N PHE A 265 2.13 -10.63 -2.10
CA PHE A 265 2.47 -12.04 -2.25
C PHE A 265 3.96 -12.26 -2.51
N THR A 266 4.62 -11.37 -3.26
CA THR A 266 6.02 -11.56 -3.66
C THR A 266 7.02 -11.02 -2.63
N ASN A 267 6.66 -9.96 -1.89
CA ASN A 267 7.53 -9.37 -0.87
C ASN A 267 6.74 -8.70 0.27
N PRO A 268 5.94 -9.47 1.04
CA PRO A 268 5.05 -8.93 2.05
C PRO A 268 5.77 -8.21 3.21
N GLU A 269 6.98 -8.66 3.58
CA GLU A 269 7.74 -8.03 4.67
C GLU A 269 8.24 -6.63 4.27
N LEU A 270 8.77 -6.48 3.04
CA LEU A 270 9.17 -5.18 2.54
C LEU A 270 7.97 -4.25 2.39
N LEU A 271 6.86 -4.77 1.85
CA LEU A 271 5.62 -3.99 1.73
C LEU A 271 5.14 -3.52 3.10
N ALA A 272 5.14 -4.37 4.12
CA ALA A 272 4.77 -3.98 5.48
C ALA A 272 5.68 -2.87 6.02
N ALA A 273 6.99 -2.95 5.82
CA ALA A 273 7.92 -1.88 6.20
C ALA A 273 7.62 -0.56 5.46
N LYS A 274 7.28 -0.63 4.17
CA LYS A 274 6.91 0.54 3.36
C LYS A 274 5.55 1.12 3.73
N ILE A 275 4.62 0.31 4.20
CA ILE A 275 3.34 0.76 4.78
C ILE A 275 3.60 1.58 6.05
N VAL A 276 4.48 1.12 6.93
CA VAL A 276 4.87 1.87 8.12
C VAL A 276 5.55 3.20 7.73
N GLU A 277 6.49 3.17 6.76
CA GLU A 277 7.16 4.36 6.25
C GLU A 277 6.17 5.38 5.67
N ALA A 278 5.22 4.94 4.86
CA ALA A 278 4.19 5.78 4.26
C ALA A 278 3.17 6.30 5.30
N GLY A 279 2.90 5.52 6.34
CA GLY A 279 1.93 5.85 7.39
C GLY A 279 2.42 6.81 8.47
N ARG A 280 3.72 7.16 8.49
CA ARG A 280 4.28 8.13 9.48
C ARG A 280 3.75 9.54 9.25
N ASP A 281 3.72 10.31 10.31
CA ASP A 281 3.42 11.76 10.29
C ASP A 281 4.52 12.58 9.61
#